data_62a0efbc33a147c4cc10ff4d2e95d5b9
#
_entry.id   62a0efbc33a147c4cc10ff4d2e95d5b9
#
_cell.length_a   1.000
_cell.length_b   1.000
_cell.length_c   1.000
_cell.angle_alpha   90.00
_cell.angle_beta   90.00
_cell.angle_gamma   90.00
#
_symmetry.space_group_name_H-M   'P 1'
#
loop_
_entity.id
_entity.type
_entity.pdbx_description
1 polymer ?
#
loop_
_entity_poly.entity_id
_entity_poly.type
_entity_poly.pdbx_seq_one_letter_code
_entity_poly.pdbx_strand_id
1 'polypeptide(L)'
;MRVLGVDPGLTRCGLGVVDGGVGRAVSCVAVDVVRTSPEMDLSVRLLAVADVVERWLAEYRPDVVAVERVFSQHNVRTAMGTAQVGGVVALIAARQGLTVAFHTPSEIKAAVTGSGRAGKEQVTTMITRLLGLSAKPRPADAADALALAVCHLWRAPMTQRLAQARVESVRLTQVHRAKLAAAARQAGAR
;
A
#
# COMPACT_ATOMS: atom_id res chain seq x y z
N MET A 1 -9.21 -8.92 -7.42
CA MET A 1 -8.54 -7.61 -7.25
C MET A 1 -7.07 -7.82 -7.40
N ARG A 2 -6.44 -7.06 -8.28
CA ARG A 2 -4.98 -7.08 -8.51
C ARG A 2 -4.32 -5.89 -7.83
N VAL A 3 -3.25 -6.11 -7.09
CA VAL A 3 -2.55 -5.06 -6.34
C VAL A 3 -1.09 -5.03 -6.77
N LEU A 4 -0.59 -3.84 -7.10
CA LEU A 4 0.84 -3.56 -7.20
C LEU A 4 1.34 -3.08 -5.83
N GLY A 5 2.16 -3.87 -5.16
CA GLY A 5 2.90 -3.47 -3.96
C GLY A 5 4.22 -2.83 -4.34
N VAL A 6 4.53 -1.70 -3.75
CA VAL A 6 5.79 -0.97 -3.96
C VAL A 6 6.47 -0.72 -2.62
N ASP A 7 7.63 -1.35 -2.42
CA ASP A 7 8.54 -1.05 -1.32
C ASP A 7 9.53 0.05 -1.80
N PRO A 8 9.28 1.33 -1.43
CA PRO A 8 9.97 2.44 -2.04
C PRO A 8 11.38 2.61 -1.48
N GLY A 9 12.38 2.33 -2.27
CA GLY A 9 13.78 2.60 -1.95
C GLY A 9 14.50 3.20 -3.15
N LEU A 10 15.30 4.26 -2.91
CA LEU A 10 15.98 4.95 -4.03
C LEU A 10 17.09 4.09 -4.66
N THR A 11 17.79 3.28 -3.88
CA THR A 11 18.83 2.36 -4.41
C THR A 11 18.23 1.02 -4.86
N ARG A 12 17.18 0.56 -4.19
CA ARG A 12 16.42 -0.64 -4.50
C ARG A 12 14.96 -0.35 -4.22
N CYS A 13 14.14 -0.40 -5.25
CA CYS A 13 12.70 -0.27 -5.16
C CYS A 13 12.06 -1.62 -5.51
N GLY A 14 11.46 -2.27 -4.53
CA GLY A 14 10.75 -3.54 -4.73
C GLY A 14 9.39 -3.31 -5.39
N LEU A 15 9.06 -4.15 -6.36
CA LEU A 15 7.76 -4.18 -7.04
C LEU A 15 7.20 -5.60 -6.99
N GLY A 16 5.93 -5.74 -6.62
CA GLY A 16 5.27 -7.04 -6.56
C GLY A 16 3.80 -6.95 -6.96
N VAL A 17 3.38 -7.73 -7.95
CA VAL A 17 1.98 -7.81 -8.37
C VAL A 17 1.36 -9.10 -7.85
N VAL A 18 0.26 -8.97 -7.12
CA VAL A 18 -0.47 -10.09 -6.51
C VAL A 18 -1.95 -10.01 -6.86
N ASP A 19 -2.49 -11.13 -7.29
CA ASP A 19 -3.93 -11.32 -7.45
C ASP A 19 -4.57 -11.90 -6.18
N GLY A 20 -5.66 -11.27 -5.74
CA GLY A 20 -6.52 -11.78 -4.69
C GLY A 20 -7.67 -12.60 -5.26
N GLY A 21 -7.81 -13.82 -4.75
CA GLY A 21 -8.89 -14.74 -5.06
C GLY A 21 -10.00 -14.74 -4.02
N VAL A 22 -10.77 -15.82 -3.96
CA VAL A 22 -11.85 -15.99 -2.99
C VAL A 22 -11.27 -16.20 -1.58
N GLY A 23 -11.87 -15.52 -0.60
CA GLY A 23 -11.41 -15.60 0.79
C GLY A 23 -10.06 -14.93 0.99
N ARG A 24 -9.05 -15.69 1.34
CA ARG A 24 -7.66 -15.23 1.54
C ARG A 24 -6.69 -15.79 0.50
N ALA A 25 -7.20 -16.39 -0.57
CA ALA A 25 -6.34 -16.90 -1.63
C ALA A 25 -5.61 -15.74 -2.31
N VAL A 26 -4.33 -15.93 -2.57
CA VAL A 26 -3.45 -14.96 -3.23
C VAL A 26 -2.51 -15.69 -4.18
N SER A 27 -2.17 -15.06 -5.31
CA SER A 27 -1.20 -15.61 -6.27
C SER A 27 -0.26 -14.52 -6.75
N CYS A 28 1.03 -14.85 -6.89
CA CYS A 28 2.03 -13.94 -7.44
C CYS A 28 1.88 -13.89 -8.97
N VAL A 29 1.78 -12.68 -9.50
CA VAL A 29 1.75 -12.43 -10.95
C VAL A 29 3.13 -12.05 -11.46
N ALA A 30 3.79 -11.11 -10.75
CA ALA A 30 5.12 -10.63 -11.09
C ALA A 30 5.83 -10.10 -9.84
N VAL A 31 7.16 -10.16 -9.86
CA VAL A 31 7.99 -9.54 -8.82
C VAL A 31 9.35 -9.16 -9.41
N ASP A 32 9.83 -7.96 -9.08
CA ASP A 32 11.15 -7.46 -9.47
C ASP A 32 11.66 -6.39 -8.52
N VAL A 33 12.91 -5.97 -8.69
CA VAL A 33 13.53 -4.89 -7.93
C VAL A 33 14.27 -3.95 -8.88
N VAL A 34 13.79 -2.72 -8.97
CA VAL A 34 14.50 -1.64 -9.68
C VAL A 34 15.73 -1.26 -8.87
N ARG A 35 16.86 -1.16 -9.54
CA ARG A 35 18.15 -0.79 -8.94
C ARG A 35 18.69 0.47 -9.58
N THR A 36 19.13 1.42 -8.75
CA THR A 36 19.84 2.62 -9.23
C THR A 36 21.14 2.79 -8.47
N SER A 37 22.18 3.28 -9.15
CA SER A 37 23.46 3.55 -8.51
C SER A 37 23.39 4.80 -7.62
N PRO A 38 24.01 4.80 -6.42
CA PRO A 38 24.18 6.00 -5.61
C PRO A 38 24.96 7.12 -6.30
N GLU A 39 25.80 6.78 -7.30
CA GLU A 39 26.59 7.72 -8.08
C GLU A 39 25.78 8.52 -9.12
N MET A 40 24.57 8.07 -9.43
CA MET A 40 23.66 8.78 -10.36
C MET A 40 22.99 9.97 -9.66
N ASP A 41 22.68 11.01 -10.43
CA ASP A 41 21.88 12.13 -9.95
C ASP A 41 20.50 11.68 -9.48
N LEU A 42 20.01 12.34 -8.45
CA LEU A 42 18.71 12.01 -7.84
C LEU A 42 17.57 11.98 -8.87
N SER A 43 17.52 12.98 -9.75
CA SER A 43 16.47 13.08 -10.79
C SER A 43 16.50 11.89 -11.75
N VAL A 44 17.68 11.45 -12.16
CA VAL A 44 17.86 10.29 -13.04
C VAL A 44 17.45 9.00 -12.36
N ARG A 45 17.76 8.85 -11.06
CA ARG A 45 17.34 7.70 -10.25
C ARG A 45 15.81 7.64 -10.10
N LEU A 46 15.18 8.78 -9.82
CA LEU A 46 13.72 8.87 -9.72
C LEU A 46 13.05 8.58 -11.05
N LEU A 47 13.61 9.08 -12.16
CA LEU A 47 13.11 8.77 -13.50
C LEU A 47 13.20 7.27 -13.80
N ALA A 48 14.31 6.62 -13.49
CA ALA A 48 14.45 5.18 -13.71
C ALA A 48 13.39 4.35 -12.93
N VAL A 49 13.04 4.78 -11.72
CA VAL A 49 11.94 4.15 -10.96
C VAL A 49 10.59 4.46 -11.62
N ALA A 50 10.37 5.71 -12.03
CA ALA A 50 9.14 6.16 -12.66
C ALA A 50 8.83 5.35 -13.92
N ASP A 51 9.81 5.20 -14.82
CA ASP A 51 9.68 4.47 -16.09
C ASP A 51 9.27 3.00 -15.87
N VAL A 52 9.86 2.36 -14.84
CA VAL A 52 9.50 0.97 -14.53
C VAL A 52 8.10 0.89 -13.94
N VAL A 53 7.72 1.80 -13.03
CA VAL A 53 6.38 1.83 -12.45
C VAL A 53 5.32 2.07 -13.54
N GLU A 54 5.52 3.05 -14.43
CA GLU A 54 4.60 3.32 -15.54
C GLU A 54 4.43 2.10 -16.45
N ARG A 55 5.53 1.45 -16.81
CA ARG A 55 5.49 0.22 -17.60
C ARG A 55 4.71 -0.89 -16.88
N TRP A 56 4.93 -1.09 -15.57
CA TRP A 56 4.23 -2.10 -14.80
C TRP A 56 2.73 -1.81 -14.64
N LEU A 57 2.34 -0.55 -14.50
CA LEU A 57 0.92 -0.17 -14.47
C LEU A 57 0.24 -0.48 -15.82
N ALA A 58 0.92 -0.20 -16.94
CA ALA A 58 0.40 -0.49 -18.26
C ALA A 58 0.31 -2.00 -18.57
N GLU A 59 1.32 -2.77 -18.17
CA GLU A 59 1.44 -4.20 -18.41
C GLU A 59 0.49 -5.02 -17.54
N TYR A 60 0.54 -4.80 -16.21
CA TYR A 60 -0.20 -5.63 -15.24
C TYR A 60 -1.58 -5.09 -14.90
N ARG A 61 -1.88 -3.83 -15.19
CA ARG A 61 -3.18 -3.16 -14.96
C ARG A 61 -3.74 -3.45 -13.55
N PRO A 62 -3.04 -3.05 -12.48
CA PRO A 62 -3.53 -3.27 -11.13
C PRO A 62 -4.76 -2.40 -10.83
N ASP A 63 -5.62 -2.86 -9.95
CA ASP A 63 -6.77 -2.10 -9.45
C ASP A 63 -6.35 -1.04 -8.42
N VAL A 64 -5.25 -1.30 -7.69
CA VAL A 64 -4.74 -0.46 -6.61
C VAL A 64 -3.22 -0.54 -6.55
N VAL A 65 -2.58 0.57 -6.19
CA VAL A 65 -1.16 0.63 -5.82
C VAL A 65 -1.04 0.72 -4.31
N ALA A 66 -0.37 -0.24 -3.68
CA ALA A 66 -0.05 -0.24 -2.26
C ALA A 66 1.41 0.20 -2.07
N VAL A 67 1.64 1.19 -1.20
CA VAL A 67 2.97 1.77 -0.94
C VAL A 67 3.30 1.66 0.54
N GLU A 68 4.53 1.26 0.89
CA GLU A 68 4.97 1.29 2.28
C GLU A 68 5.08 2.75 2.76
N ARG A 69 4.48 3.01 3.93
CA ARG A 69 4.57 4.33 4.57
C ARG A 69 5.92 4.50 5.24
N VAL A 70 6.63 5.53 4.84
CA VAL A 70 7.93 5.86 5.46
C VAL A 70 7.73 6.23 6.92
N PHE A 71 8.43 5.51 7.80
CA PHE A 71 8.63 5.86 9.19
C PHE A 71 10.13 5.79 9.47
N SER A 72 10.81 6.92 9.59
CA SER A 72 12.21 6.92 10.01
C SER A 72 12.43 7.94 11.10
N GLN A 73 12.89 7.45 12.24
CA GLN A 73 13.38 8.29 13.35
C GLN A 73 14.93 8.33 13.38
N HIS A 74 15.61 7.43 12.66
CA HIS A 74 17.04 7.21 12.85
C HIS A 74 17.92 7.48 11.62
N ASN A 75 17.36 7.51 10.39
CA ASN A 75 18.15 7.78 9.19
C ASN A 75 17.38 8.69 8.22
N VAL A 76 17.50 10.00 8.44
CA VAL A 76 16.80 11.04 7.66
C VAL A 76 17.12 10.93 6.16
N ARG A 77 18.39 10.67 5.79
CA ARG A 77 18.78 10.60 4.38
C ARG A 77 18.09 9.45 3.65
N THR A 78 18.01 8.28 4.26
CA THR A 78 17.30 7.13 3.70
C THR A 78 15.80 7.41 3.65
N ALA A 79 15.23 7.99 4.71
CA ALA A 79 13.82 8.33 4.77
C ALA A 79 13.41 9.32 3.67
N MET A 80 14.24 10.33 3.40
CA MET A 80 13.97 11.29 2.32
C MET A 80 13.96 10.61 0.95
N GLY A 81 14.94 9.76 0.64
CA GLY A 81 14.96 9.02 -0.61
C GLY A 81 13.75 8.10 -0.78
N THR A 82 13.37 7.41 0.28
CA THR A 82 12.15 6.56 0.28
C THR A 82 10.89 7.39 0.08
N ALA A 83 10.77 8.55 0.75
CA ALA A 83 9.63 9.46 0.60
C ALA A 83 9.53 10.03 -0.83
N GLN A 84 10.66 10.37 -1.44
CA GLN A 84 10.71 10.87 -2.83
C GLN A 84 10.22 9.81 -3.81
N VAL A 85 10.70 8.56 -3.70
CA VAL A 85 10.21 7.43 -4.53
C VAL A 85 8.72 7.19 -4.28
N GLY A 86 8.27 7.15 -3.02
CA GLY A 86 6.86 6.98 -2.69
C GLY A 86 5.98 8.08 -3.28
N GLY A 87 6.45 9.33 -3.28
CA GLY A 87 5.76 10.47 -3.91
C GLY A 87 5.66 10.33 -5.44
N VAL A 88 6.74 9.90 -6.11
CA VAL A 88 6.74 9.63 -7.55
C VAL A 88 5.74 8.52 -7.89
N VAL A 89 5.77 7.41 -7.17
CA VAL A 89 4.82 6.30 -7.37
C VAL A 89 3.38 6.75 -7.19
N ALA A 90 3.10 7.51 -6.13
CA ALA A 90 1.75 8.03 -5.86
C ALA A 90 1.27 8.99 -6.95
N LEU A 91 2.15 9.86 -7.46
CA LEU A 91 1.83 10.77 -8.54
C LEU A 91 1.50 10.04 -9.84
N ILE A 92 2.30 9.04 -10.21
CA ILE A 92 2.10 8.24 -11.43
C ILE A 92 0.77 7.48 -11.34
N ALA A 93 0.51 6.81 -10.22
CA ALA A 93 -0.74 6.09 -9.99
C ALA A 93 -1.97 7.02 -10.06
N ALA A 94 -1.90 8.20 -9.44
CA ALA A 94 -2.97 9.19 -9.45
C ALA A 94 -3.25 9.73 -10.88
N ARG A 95 -2.20 9.94 -11.70
CA ARG A 95 -2.36 10.35 -13.11
C ARG A 95 -3.11 9.31 -13.94
N GLN A 96 -3.03 8.03 -13.58
CA GLN A 96 -3.76 6.94 -14.21
C GLN A 96 -5.11 6.65 -13.55
N GLY A 97 -5.56 7.48 -12.60
CA GLY A 97 -6.83 7.32 -11.90
C GLY A 97 -6.85 6.17 -10.87
N LEU A 98 -5.67 5.63 -10.52
CA LEU A 98 -5.56 4.53 -9.57
C LEU A 98 -5.55 5.03 -8.13
N THR A 99 -6.21 4.28 -7.25
CA THR A 99 -6.12 4.51 -5.81
C THR A 99 -4.75 4.10 -5.28
N VAL A 100 -4.17 4.94 -4.41
CA VAL A 100 -2.94 4.63 -3.69
C VAL A 100 -3.26 4.39 -2.21
N ALA A 101 -2.87 3.24 -1.70
CA ALA A 101 -3.03 2.87 -0.31
C ALA A 101 -1.68 2.80 0.40
N PHE A 102 -1.56 3.48 1.54
CA PHE A 102 -0.33 3.46 2.33
C PHE A 102 -0.48 2.54 3.54
N HIS A 103 0.51 1.66 3.75
CA HIS A 103 0.56 0.73 4.88
C HIS A 103 1.85 0.90 5.68
N THR A 104 1.74 0.82 7.00
CA THR A 104 2.91 0.84 7.89
C THR A 104 3.64 -0.50 7.90
N PRO A 105 4.95 -0.54 8.21
CA PRO A 105 5.69 -1.80 8.37
C PRO A 105 5.03 -2.78 9.36
N SER A 106 4.49 -2.28 10.47
CA SER A 106 3.82 -3.11 11.47
C SER A 106 2.51 -3.70 10.97
N GLU A 107 1.74 -2.96 10.15
CA GLU A 107 0.53 -3.48 9.50
C GLU A 107 0.84 -4.60 8.51
N ILE A 108 1.90 -4.42 7.69
CA ILE A 108 2.35 -5.42 6.72
C ILE A 108 2.75 -6.70 7.44
N LYS A 109 3.61 -6.60 8.46
CA LYS A 109 4.03 -7.73 9.28
C LYS A 109 2.84 -8.44 9.93
N ALA A 110 1.95 -7.69 10.57
CA ALA A 110 0.77 -8.26 11.24
C ALA A 110 -0.17 -8.98 10.25
N ALA A 111 -0.39 -8.42 9.06
CA ALA A 111 -1.24 -9.03 8.05
C ALA A 111 -0.69 -10.39 7.58
N VAL A 112 0.62 -10.47 7.31
CA VAL A 112 1.27 -11.66 6.74
C VAL A 112 1.58 -12.73 7.80
N THR A 113 2.01 -12.33 8.99
CA THR A 113 2.51 -13.28 10.01
C THR A 113 1.62 -13.39 11.26
N GLY A 114 0.63 -12.51 11.40
CA GLY A 114 -0.16 -12.37 12.63
C GLY A 114 0.52 -11.51 13.72
N SER A 115 1.77 -11.06 13.52
CA SER A 115 2.52 -10.25 14.49
C SER A 115 3.18 -9.04 13.85
N GLY A 116 2.83 -7.83 14.32
CA GLY A 116 3.46 -6.59 13.87
C GLY A 116 4.95 -6.44 14.23
N ARG A 117 5.47 -7.34 15.08
CA ARG A 117 6.87 -7.38 15.51
C ARG A 117 7.70 -8.46 14.80
N ALA A 118 7.11 -9.15 13.82
CA ALA A 118 7.79 -10.20 13.08
C ALA A 118 9.12 -9.74 12.45
N GLY A 119 10.11 -10.61 12.46
CA GLY A 119 11.39 -10.38 11.80
C GLY A 119 11.27 -10.50 10.27
N LYS A 120 12.22 -9.90 9.53
CA LYS A 120 12.22 -9.94 8.05
C LYS A 120 12.22 -11.36 7.50
N GLU A 121 12.99 -12.26 8.06
CA GLU A 121 13.04 -13.65 7.61
C GLU A 121 11.71 -14.38 7.80
N GLN A 122 11.01 -14.09 8.89
CA GLN A 122 9.68 -14.64 9.15
C GLN A 122 8.67 -14.16 8.10
N VAL A 123 8.68 -12.87 7.76
CA VAL A 123 7.84 -12.30 6.70
C VAL A 123 8.14 -12.96 5.36
N THR A 124 9.41 -13.03 4.97
CA THR A 124 9.85 -13.66 3.71
C THR A 124 9.40 -15.12 3.63
N THR A 125 9.58 -15.89 4.71
CA THR A 125 9.16 -17.30 4.76
C THR A 125 7.64 -17.42 4.61
N MET A 126 6.86 -16.57 5.27
CA MET A 126 5.40 -16.60 5.15
C MET A 126 4.94 -16.22 3.74
N ILE A 127 5.51 -15.18 3.13
CA ILE A 127 5.20 -14.78 1.76
C ILE A 127 5.52 -15.89 0.77
N THR A 128 6.66 -16.54 0.91
CA THR A 128 7.03 -17.69 0.07
C THR A 128 5.97 -18.79 0.12
N ARG A 129 5.48 -19.11 1.31
CA ARG A 129 4.43 -20.14 1.51
C ARG A 129 3.07 -19.70 1.00
N LEU A 130 2.65 -18.47 1.32
CA LEU A 130 1.33 -17.93 0.97
C LEU A 130 1.14 -17.82 -0.55
N LEU A 131 2.19 -17.47 -1.27
CA LEU A 131 2.18 -17.32 -2.71
C LEU A 131 2.63 -18.60 -3.46
N GLY A 132 2.94 -19.68 -2.74
CA GLY A 132 3.37 -20.96 -3.34
C GLY A 132 4.65 -20.84 -4.16
N LEU A 133 5.57 -19.93 -3.78
CA LEU A 133 6.80 -19.70 -4.53
C LEU A 133 7.78 -20.86 -4.34
N SER A 134 8.46 -21.27 -5.41
CA SER A 134 9.45 -22.34 -5.41
C SER A 134 10.71 -22.02 -4.60
N ALA A 135 11.03 -20.72 -4.44
CA ALA A 135 12.17 -20.21 -3.68
C ALA A 135 11.82 -18.88 -2.98
N LYS A 136 12.58 -18.53 -1.94
CA LYS A 136 12.47 -17.23 -1.28
C LYS A 136 12.80 -16.12 -2.28
N PRO A 137 11.94 -15.06 -2.40
CA PRO A 137 12.23 -13.91 -3.25
C PRO A 137 13.56 -13.25 -2.85
N ARG A 138 14.35 -12.87 -3.85
CA ARG A 138 15.63 -12.18 -3.66
C ARG A 138 15.74 -11.03 -4.67
N PRO A 139 16.28 -9.86 -4.24
CA PRO A 139 16.67 -9.49 -2.87
C PRO A 139 15.46 -9.35 -1.93
N ALA A 140 15.70 -9.01 -0.66
CA ALA A 140 14.65 -8.91 0.37
C ALA A 140 13.52 -7.93 -0.01
N ASP A 141 13.87 -6.85 -0.70
CA ASP A 141 12.93 -5.82 -1.19
C ASP A 141 11.81 -6.41 -2.09
N ALA A 142 12.09 -7.51 -2.78
CA ALA A 142 11.08 -8.26 -3.55
C ALA A 142 10.03 -8.93 -2.65
N ALA A 143 10.47 -9.51 -1.53
CA ALA A 143 9.55 -10.11 -0.55
C ALA A 143 8.74 -9.05 0.18
N ASP A 144 9.33 -7.89 0.48
CA ASP A 144 8.68 -6.76 1.14
C ASP A 144 7.57 -6.18 0.25
N ALA A 145 7.80 -6.02 -1.06
CA ALA A 145 6.79 -5.58 -2.02
C ALA A 145 5.63 -6.57 -2.17
N LEU A 146 5.89 -7.87 -2.23
CA LEU A 146 4.85 -8.89 -2.24
C LEU A 146 4.05 -8.91 -0.94
N ALA A 147 4.71 -8.77 0.22
CA ALA A 147 4.06 -8.70 1.52
C ALA A 147 3.11 -7.51 1.62
N LEU A 148 3.50 -6.38 1.05
CA LEU A 148 2.69 -5.17 0.99
C LEU A 148 1.44 -5.38 0.14
N ALA A 149 1.55 -5.98 -1.05
CA ALA A 149 0.40 -6.30 -1.90
C ALA A 149 -0.58 -7.26 -1.20
N VAL A 150 -0.08 -8.32 -0.55
CA VAL A 150 -0.88 -9.27 0.25
C VAL A 150 -1.54 -8.56 1.43
N CYS A 151 -0.82 -7.69 2.14
CA CYS A 151 -1.37 -6.89 3.23
C CYS A 151 -2.58 -6.08 2.77
N HIS A 152 -2.46 -5.38 1.63
CA HIS A 152 -3.55 -4.60 1.08
C HIS A 152 -4.75 -5.48 0.73
N LEU A 153 -4.55 -6.57 0.01
CA LEU A 153 -5.60 -7.52 -0.38
C LEU A 153 -6.44 -8.00 0.81
N TRP A 154 -5.79 -8.28 1.94
CA TRP A 154 -6.47 -8.81 3.12
C TRP A 154 -7.09 -7.74 4.02
N ARG A 155 -6.58 -6.51 3.98
CA ARG A 155 -7.08 -5.39 4.80
C ARG A 155 -8.11 -4.53 4.08
N ALA A 156 -8.07 -4.45 2.75
CA ALA A 156 -8.95 -3.60 1.96
C ALA A 156 -10.46 -3.82 2.25
N PRO A 157 -10.98 -5.05 2.35
CA PRO A 157 -12.39 -5.27 2.66
C PRO A 157 -12.80 -4.68 4.02
N MET A 158 -11.94 -4.81 5.04
CA MET A 158 -12.21 -4.26 6.37
C MET A 158 -12.12 -2.73 6.36
N THR A 159 -11.12 -2.17 5.71
CA THR A 159 -10.92 -0.72 5.59
C THR A 159 -12.09 -0.07 4.86
N GLN A 160 -12.59 -0.68 3.79
CA GLN A 160 -13.78 -0.21 3.06
C GLN A 160 -15.03 -0.24 3.93
N ARG A 161 -15.27 -1.32 4.66
CA ARG A 161 -16.41 -1.42 5.60
C ARG A 161 -16.35 -0.35 6.70
N LEU A 162 -15.17 -0.12 7.27
CA LEU A 162 -14.96 0.91 8.28
C LEU A 162 -15.17 2.33 7.71
N ALA A 163 -14.70 2.59 6.50
CA ALA A 163 -14.92 3.86 5.82
C ALA A 163 -16.41 4.11 5.54
N GLN A 164 -17.13 3.11 5.04
CA GLN A 164 -18.58 3.17 4.83
C GLN A 164 -19.35 3.40 6.12
N ALA A 165 -19.02 2.66 7.18
CA ALA A 165 -19.63 2.83 8.51
C ALA A 165 -19.38 4.25 9.09
N ARG A 166 -18.21 4.81 8.84
CA ARG A 166 -17.86 6.17 9.27
C ARG A 166 -18.67 7.24 8.54
N VAL A 167 -18.83 7.10 7.23
CA VAL A 167 -19.66 8.00 6.40
C VAL A 167 -21.11 7.94 6.87
N GLU A 168 -21.65 6.75 7.10
CA GLU A 168 -23.02 6.56 7.57
C GLU A 168 -23.24 7.14 8.97
N SER A 169 -22.27 6.95 9.89
CA SER A 169 -22.31 7.54 11.24
C SER A 169 -22.35 9.06 11.19
N VAL A 170 -21.54 9.70 10.33
CA VAL A 170 -21.56 11.17 10.15
C VAL A 170 -22.91 11.63 9.61
N ARG A 171 -23.45 10.93 8.60
CA ARG A 171 -24.78 11.22 8.02
C ARG A 171 -25.88 11.14 9.07
N LEU A 172 -25.92 10.06 9.86
CA LEU A 172 -26.91 9.89 10.94
C LEU A 172 -26.80 11.01 11.99
N THR A 173 -25.60 11.40 12.36
CA THR A 173 -25.36 12.50 13.31
C THR A 173 -25.88 13.83 12.75
N GLN A 174 -25.66 14.11 11.47
CA GLN A 174 -26.18 15.32 10.82
C GLN A 174 -27.71 15.35 10.77
N VAL A 175 -28.33 14.21 10.41
CA VAL A 175 -29.79 14.08 10.41
C VAL A 175 -30.38 14.28 11.81
N HIS A 176 -29.77 13.70 12.83
CA HIS A 176 -30.20 13.85 14.21
C HIS A 176 -30.12 15.31 14.68
N ARG A 177 -28.99 16.00 14.39
CA ARG A 177 -28.83 17.43 14.70
C ARG A 177 -29.87 18.30 13.98
N ALA A 178 -30.18 18.02 12.72
CA ALA A 178 -31.18 18.74 11.97
C ALA A 178 -32.60 18.56 12.56
N LYS A 179 -32.95 17.34 12.99
CA LYS A 179 -34.22 17.06 13.68
C LYS A 179 -34.33 17.80 15.02
N LEU A 180 -33.27 17.81 15.83
CA LEU A 180 -33.24 18.55 17.09
C LEU A 180 -33.40 20.06 16.87
N ALA A 181 -32.71 20.63 15.88
CA ALA A 181 -32.82 22.03 15.54
C ALA A 181 -34.23 22.41 15.04
N ALA A 182 -34.87 21.54 14.26
CA ALA A 182 -36.25 21.74 13.82
C ALA A 182 -37.24 21.69 14.99
N ALA A 183 -37.09 20.71 15.90
CA ALA A 183 -37.90 20.61 17.09
C ALA A 183 -37.78 21.85 18.03
N ALA A 184 -36.56 22.33 18.21
CA ALA A 184 -36.29 23.53 19.02
C ALA A 184 -36.94 24.79 18.42
N ARG A 185 -36.95 24.94 17.08
CA ARG A 185 -37.60 26.07 16.41
C ARG A 185 -39.14 26.00 16.58
N GLN A 186 -39.74 24.81 16.53
CA GLN A 186 -41.19 24.63 16.77
C GLN A 186 -41.58 24.90 18.21
N ALA A 187 -40.76 24.56 19.18
CA ALA A 187 -40.99 24.82 20.59
C ALA A 187 -40.87 26.30 20.99
N GLY A 188 -39.96 27.05 20.34
CA GLY A 188 -39.78 28.49 20.58
C GLY A 188 -40.73 29.40 19.84
N ALA A 189 -41.63 28.85 18.97
CA ALA A 189 -42.64 29.61 18.23
C ALA A 189 -44.05 29.53 18.88
N ARG A 190 -44.15 28.92 20.07
CA ARG A 190 -45.37 28.90 20.93
C ARG A 190 -45.17 29.78 22.13
#